data_17f3e2b2c10f18c8129c1d06c873d4a6
#
_entry.id   17f3e2b2c10f18c8129c1d06c873d4a6
#
_cell.length_a   1.000
_cell.length_b   1.000
_cell.length_c   1.000
_cell.angle_alpha   90.00
_cell.angle_beta   90.00
_cell.angle_gamma   90.00
#
_symmetry.space_group_name_H-M   'P 1'
#
loop_
_entity.id
_entity.type
_entity.pdbx_description
1 polymer ?
#
loop_
_entity_poly.entity_id
_entity_poly.type
_entity_poly.pdbx_seq_one_letter_code
_entity_poly.pdbx_strand_id
1 'polypeptide(L)'
;MKPLFLASALIASLVLYGCEQGEEELLELSDTSFSGISCEGTTLEVSVSSNVEWSVTEAPQWCVAEKKGEDTLILQIERNYTLNPRNATVVVAGESGDISQTIVLYQDAFDPETHVYRLPVIFHVLYHDINDPKQYVKPERLPEILEEVNRVWRSTGSGNAGMGVEFVLAAKDPQGQLLPEPGVERIPWETEEVDIYHFMDSNSGIYNYLIWEPNEYINVFICRSKNKTLAGRSTFPYAPNTNPLEGLETVAYHLKGENLAYAYCICINNHYIYEKTTSSTPNQMDAALTLAHEIGHYLGLCHTFSEGNSNICEDTDYCTDTYSYNRKEYEDIVKSLNLSLYTLEELAQRYDCARDKVYTSRNIMDYYYGYRQKFTPQQRARTRHVLNYSSLIPGPKIGLASTRATYDGVLDLPIRTME
;
A
#
# COMPACT_ATOMS: atom_id res chain seq x y z
N MET A 1 9.22 111.08 -45.73
CA MET A 1 8.34 109.97 -46.02
C MET A 1 9.16 108.68 -45.89
N LYS A 2 8.97 107.92 -44.86
CA LYS A 2 9.64 106.64 -44.62
C LYS A 2 8.60 105.52 -44.73
N PRO A 3 8.84 104.45 -45.46
CA PRO A 3 7.91 103.32 -45.49
C PRO A 3 8.11 102.40 -44.27
N LEU A 4 6.99 101.93 -43.80
CA LEU A 4 6.84 100.96 -42.72
C LEU A 4 7.10 99.59 -43.26
N PHE A 5 8.04 98.85 -42.65
CA PHE A 5 8.19 97.41 -42.91
C PHE A 5 7.40 96.59 -41.85
N LEU A 6 6.44 95.85 -42.32
CA LEU A 6 5.76 94.82 -41.55
C LEU A 6 6.63 93.53 -41.52
N ALA A 7 7.06 93.11 -40.35
CA ALA A 7 7.70 91.83 -40.15
C ALA A 7 6.63 90.77 -39.74
N SER A 8 6.35 89.80 -40.60
CA SER A 8 5.51 88.66 -40.32
C SER A 8 6.34 87.66 -39.52
N ALA A 9 5.97 87.40 -38.27
CA ALA A 9 6.52 86.30 -37.46
C ALA A 9 5.83 84.99 -37.85
N LEU A 10 6.58 84.07 -38.38
CA LEU A 10 6.15 82.69 -38.60
C LEU A 10 6.33 81.90 -37.28
N ILE A 11 5.22 81.52 -36.64
CA ILE A 11 5.23 80.58 -35.49
C ILE A 11 5.28 79.18 -36.03
N ALA A 12 6.43 78.56 -35.95
CA ALA A 12 6.58 77.17 -36.20
C ALA A 12 6.12 76.35 -34.98
N SER A 13 4.97 75.70 -35.04
CA SER A 13 4.50 74.73 -34.02
C SER A 13 5.31 73.47 -34.14
N LEU A 14 6.23 73.20 -33.23
CA LEU A 14 6.86 71.93 -33.02
C LEU A 14 5.82 70.97 -32.41
N VAL A 15 5.29 70.07 -33.15
CA VAL A 15 4.55 68.90 -32.65
C VAL A 15 5.60 67.91 -32.19
N LEU A 16 5.81 67.81 -30.88
CA LEU A 16 6.55 66.72 -30.27
C LEU A 16 5.65 65.48 -30.32
N TYR A 17 5.91 64.56 -31.27
CA TYR A 17 5.44 63.21 -31.17
C TYR A 17 6.23 62.54 -30.03
N GLY A 18 5.62 62.43 -28.86
CA GLY A 18 6.09 61.54 -27.82
C GLY A 18 5.84 60.08 -28.33
N CYS A 19 6.90 59.37 -28.66
CA CYS A 19 6.83 57.94 -28.66
C CYS A 19 6.56 57.55 -27.23
N GLU A 20 5.35 57.09 -26.87
CA GLU A 20 5.13 56.22 -25.75
C GLU A 20 5.92 54.95 -26.07
N GLN A 21 7.12 54.81 -25.50
CA GLN A 21 7.72 53.49 -25.36
C GLN A 21 6.79 52.75 -24.40
N GLY A 22 5.92 51.87 -24.94
CA GLY A 22 5.23 50.90 -24.09
C GLY A 22 6.27 50.17 -23.26
N GLU A 23 6.02 49.99 -21.99
CA GLU A 23 6.88 49.15 -21.16
C GLU A 23 6.99 47.78 -21.83
N GLU A 24 8.21 47.30 -22.02
CA GLU A 24 8.47 45.97 -22.59
C GLU A 24 7.82 44.91 -21.69
N GLU A 25 7.04 44.00 -22.27
CA GLU A 25 6.39 42.96 -21.50
C GLU A 25 7.45 42.06 -20.84
N LEU A 26 7.27 41.78 -19.56
CA LEU A 26 8.13 40.95 -18.74
C LEU A 26 7.35 39.75 -18.22
N LEU A 27 7.91 38.54 -18.40
CA LEU A 27 7.44 37.30 -17.79
C LEU A 27 8.64 36.44 -17.46
N GLU A 28 8.95 36.30 -16.19
CA GLU A 28 10.07 35.49 -15.69
C GLU A 28 9.57 34.45 -14.67
N LEU A 29 10.15 33.25 -14.72
CA LEU A 29 9.87 32.17 -13.78
C LEU A 29 11.10 31.89 -12.93
N SER A 30 10.91 31.60 -11.65
CA SER A 30 12.01 31.20 -10.74
C SER A 30 12.72 29.94 -11.21
N ASP A 31 11.96 29.03 -11.81
CA ASP A 31 12.44 27.73 -12.29
C ASP A 31 11.78 27.35 -13.61
N THR A 32 12.57 26.88 -14.53
CA THR A 32 12.13 26.46 -15.89
C THR A 32 12.38 24.98 -16.17
N SER A 33 12.95 24.24 -15.23
CA SER A 33 13.19 22.81 -15.38
C SER A 33 13.21 22.09 -14.03
N PHE A 34 12.46 21.02 -13.95
CA PHE A 34 12.44 20.12 -12.80
C PHE A 34 12.80 18.71 -13.27
N SER A 35 13.84 18.11 -12.67
CA SER A 35 14.31 16.76 -12.94
C SER A 35 14.30 15.92 -11.67
N GLY A 36 14.22 14.58 -11.83
CA GLY A 36 14.16 13.65 -10.70
C GLY A 36 12.87 13.80 -9.89
N ILE A 37 11.76 14.20 -10.55
CA ILE A 37 10.45 14.19 -9.92
C ILE A 37 10.10 12.74 -9.63
N SER A 38 9.81 12.42 -8.34
CA SER A 38 9.46 11.06 -7.94
C SER A 38 8.27 10.50 -8.70
N CYS A 39 8.28 9.19 -8.96
CA CYS A 39 7.12 8.47 -9.50
C CYS A 39 5.85 8.61 -8.63
N GLU A 40 5.99 8.94 -7.35
CA GLU A 40 4.86 9.20 -6.43
C GLU A 40 4.13 10.52 -6.69
N GLY A 41 4.63 11.33 -7.61
CA GLY A 41 4.13 12.68 -7.82
C GLY A 41 4.59 13.65 -6.73
N THR A 42 4.26 14.91 -6.92
CA THR A 42 4.57 15.98 -5.97
C THR A 42 3.80 17.24 -6.32
N THR A 43 3.86 18.23 -5.43
CA THR A 43 3.44 19.60 -5.71
C THR A 43 4.67 20.48 -5.77
N LEU A 44 4.82 21.24 -6.86
CA LEU A 44 5.88 22.20 -7.08
C LEU A 44 5.29 23.61 -7.05
N GLU A 45 6.05 24.56 -6.54
CA GLU A 45 5.69 25.98 -6.52
C GLU A 45 6.74 26.76 -7.33
N VAL A 46 6.29 27.57 -8.29
CA VAL A 46 7.12 28.40 -9.15
C VAL A 46 6.71 29.85 -8.96
N SER A 47 7.67 30.71 -8.61
CA SER A 47 7.42 32.14 -8.53
C SER A 47 7.41 32.73 -9.93
N VAL A 48 6.44 33.62 -10.20
CA VAL A 48 6.25 34.31 -11.46
C VAL A 48 6.43 35.82 -11.24
N SER A 49 7.35 36.42 -11.98
CA SER A 49 7.53 37.84 -12.03
C SER A 49 7.04 38.37 -13.38
N SER A 50 5.97 39.16 -13.38
CA SER A 50 5.38 39.66 -14.62
C SER A 50 4.81 41.06 -14.42
N ASN A 51 4.93 41.89 -15.45
CA ASN A 51 4.26 43.19 -15.54
C ASN A 51 2.99 43.16 -16.41
N VAL A 52 2.63 41.97 -16.90
CA VAL A 52 1.39 41.69 -17.65
C VAL A 52 0.60 40.57 -17.00
N GLU A 53 -0.70 40.54 -17.26
CA GLU A 53 -1.52 39.37 -16.90
C GLU A 53 -0.99 38.14 -17.60
N TRP A 54 -0.94 37.01 -16.88
CA TRP A 54 -0.44 35.76 -17.39
C TRP A 54 -1.35 34.57 -17.06
N SER A 55 -1.27 33.53 -17.87
CA SER A 55 -2.00 32.26 -17.64
C SER A 55 -1.20 31.07 -18.13
N VAL A 56 -1.61 29.87 -17.70
CA VAL A 56 -1.11 28.60 -18.26
C VAL A 56 -1.87 28.28 -19.53
N THR A 57 -1.17 28.16 -20.64
CA THR A 57 -1.76 27.87 -21.96
C THR A 57 -1.66 26.41 -22.35
N GLU A 58 -0.62 25.70 -21.85
CA GLU A 58 -0.42 24.28 -22.09
C GLU A 58 0.08 23.59 -20.82
N ALA A 59 -0.48 22.42 -20.52
CA ALA A 59 0.01 21.51 -19.49
C ALA A 59 -0.31 20.07 -19.89
N PRO A 60 0.53 19.08 -19.54
CA PRO A 60 0.23 17.69 -19.79
C PRO A 60 -0.93 17.21 -18.89
N GLN A 61 -1.68 16.20 -19.32
CA GLN A 61 -2.82 15.65 -18.57
C GLN A 61 -2.47 15.18 -17.14
N TRP A 62 -1.22 14.86 -16.90
CA TRP A 62 -0.72 14.39 -15.61
C TRP A 62 -0.14 15.51 -14.70
N CYS A 63 -0.34 16.78 -15.11
CA CYS A 63 0.06 17.95 -14.32
C CYS A 63 -1.10 18.94 -14.30
N VAL A 64 -1.69 19.14 -13.13
CA VAL A 64 -2.63 20.24 -12.92
C VAL A 64 -1.83 21.49 -12.56
N ALA A 65 -1.92 22.51 -13.41
CA ALA A 65 -1.20 23.75 -13.26
C ALA A 65 -2.20 24.87 -12.91
N GLU A 66 -2.02 25.50 -11.73
CA GLU A 66 -2.95 26.50 -11.19
C GLU A 66 -2.24 27.79 -10.81
N LYS A 67 -2.74 28.93 -11.30
CA LYS A 67 -2.32 30.27 -10.85
C LYS A 67 -2.84 30.51 -9.43
N LYS A 68 -1.94 30.84 -8.50
CA LYS A 68 -2.25 31.19 -7.11
C LYS A 68 -1.81 32.61 -6.83
N GLY A 69 -2.77 33.55 -6.82
CA GLY A 69 -2.46 34.97 -6.78
C GLY A 69 -1.84 35.45 -8.09
N GLU A 70 -1.07 36.54 -8.03
CA GLU A 70 -0.49 37.18 -9.23
C GLU A 70 0.93 36.69 -9.54
N ASP A 71 1.60 36.10 -8.56
CA ASP A 71 3.03 35.82 -8.55
C ASP A 71 3.42 34.36 -8.33
N THR A 72 2.45 33.45 -8.30
CA THR A 72 2.71 32.05 -7.96
C THR A 72 1.98 31.10 -8.89
N LEU A 73 2.69 30.11 -9.42
CA LEU A 73 2.17 28.97 -10.16
C LEU A 73 2.37 27.69 -9.34
N ILE A 74 1.29 26.94 -9.13
CA ILE A 74 1.31 25.62 -8.49
C ILE A 74 1.19 24.54 -9.55
N LEU A 75 2.12 23.58 -9.53
CA LEU A 75 2.11 22.40 -10.39
C LEU A 75 1.86 21.17 -9.53
N GLN A 76 0.69 20.56 -9.66
CA GLN A 76 0.36 19.28 -9.01
C GLN A 76 0.68 18.17 -9.98
N ILE A 77 1.76 17.44 -9.73
CA ILE A 77 2.26 16.36 -10.58
C ILE A 77 1.64 15.04 -10.10
N GLU A 78 0.90 14.37 -10.96
CA GLU A 78 0.33 13.07 -10.69
C GLU A 78 1.39 11.96 -10.64
N ARG A 79 1.02 10.84 -10.05
CA ARG A 79 1.85 9.63 -9.95
C ARG A 79 2.16 9.03 -11.34
N ASN A 80 3.38 8.50 -11.50
CA ASN A 80 3.79 7.77 -12.68
C ASN A 80 4.07 6.30 -12.32
N TYR A 81 3.05 5.47 -12.33
CA TYR A 81 3.21 4.03 -12.08
C TYR A 81 3.43 3.21 -13.35
N THR A 82 3.98 3.85 -14.40
CA THR A 82 4.48 3.13 -15.57
C THR A 82 5.95 2.78 -15.42
N LEU A 83 6.39 1.75 -16.13
CA LEU A 83 7.81 1.34 -16.14
C LEU A 83 8.70 2.27 -16.98
N ASN A 84 8.15 3.37 -17.50
CA ASN A 84 8.88 4.34 -18.32
C ASN A 84 8.87 5.71 -17.64
N PRO A 85 9.99 6.43 -17.61
CA PRO A 85 10.00 7.82 -17.22
C PRO A 85 9.20 8.64 -18.23
N ARG A 86 8.69 9.79 -17.81
CA ARG A 86 7.95 10.68 -18.68
C ARG A 86 8.47 12.11 -18.57
N ASN A 87 8.34 12.85 -19.67
CA ASN A 87 8.63 14.26 -19.70
C ASN A 87 7.54 15.01 -20.45
N ALA A 88 7.36 16.26 -20.13
CA ALA A 88 6.47 17.17 -20.83
C ALA A 88 6.82 18.62 -20.47
N THR A 89 6.11 19.54 -21.12
CA THR A 89 6.24 20.97 -20.89
C THR A 89 4.95 21.56 -20.35
N VAL A 90 5.11 22.61 -19.52
CA VAL A 90 4.03 23.53 -19.13
C VAL A 90 4.40 24.89 -19.73
N VAL A 91 3.46 25.51 -20.44
CA VAL A 91 3.67 26.84 -21.05
C VAL A 91 2.88 27.88 -20.30
N VAL A 92 3.57 28.91 -19.84
CA VAL A 92 3.00 30.11 -19.22
C VAL A 92 3.14 31.26 -20.21
N ALA A 93 2.06 31.96 -20.53
CA ALA A 93 2.07 33.03 -21.50
C ALA A 93 1.40 34.29 -20.94
N GLY A 94 1.90 35.47 -21.37
CA GLY A 94 1.23 36.75 -21.18
C GLY A 94 -0.08 36.81 -21.97
N GLU A 95 -1.02 37.65 -21.55
CA GLU A 95 -2.35 37.74 -22.16
C GLU A 95 -2.30 38.15 -23.64
N SER A 96 -1.30 38.95 -24.06
CA SER A 96 -1.07 39.32 -25.46
C SER A 96 -0.69 38.09 -26.35
N GLY A 97 -0.07 37.07 -25.71
CA GLY A 97 0.54 35.94 -26.44
C GLY A 97 1.92 36.21 -27.03
N ASP A 98 2.43 37.45 -26.90
CA ASP A 98 3.73 37.85 -27.45
C ASP A 98 4.92 37.38 -26.59
N ILE A 99 4.68 37.14 -25.31
CA ILE A 99 5.68 36.63 -24.38
C ILE A 99 5.21 35.30 -23.75
N SER A 100 6.11 34.29 -23.69
CA SER A 100 5.86 33.03 -23.03
C SER A 100 7.11 32.44 -22.41
N GLN A 101 6.92 31.61 -21.39
CA GLN A 101 7.96 30.83 -20.72
C GLN A 101 7.55 29.36 -20.67
N THR A 102 8.54 28.47 -20.77
CA THR A 102 8.30 27.03 -20.76
C THR A 102 8.99 26.39 -19.57
N ILE A 103 8.25 25.57 -18.83
CA ILE A 103 8.77 24.72 -17.75
C ILE A 103 8.87 23.31 -18.29
N VAL A 104 10.03 22.67 -18.15
CA VAL A 104 10.24 21.27 -18.53
C VAL A 104 10.19 20.40 -17.28
N LEU A 105 9.35 19.35 -17.33
CA LEU A 105 9.16 18.39 -16.24
C LEU A 105 9.73 17.03 -16.66
N TYR A 106 10.57 16.43 -15.80
CA TYR A 106 11.11 15.07 -15.98
C TYR A 106 10.73 14.25 -14.74
N GLN A 107 9.82 13.29 -14.92
CA GLN A 107 9.36 12.41 -13.86
C GLN A 107 9.88 10.98 -14.04
N ASP A 108 10.40 10.42 -12.95
CA ASP A 108 10.96 9.07 -12.93
C ASP A 108 9.91 7.99 -13.20
N ALA A 109 10.38 6.85 -13.71
CA ALA A 109 9.60 5.64 -13.83
C ALA A 109 9.30 5.02 -12.45
N PHE A 110 8.23 4.25 -12.37
CA PHE A 110 8.04 3.32 -11.26
C PHE A 110 9.02 2.16 -11.37
N ASP A 111 9.78 1.92 -10.31
CA ASP A 111 10.66 0.75 -10.20
C ASP A 111 10.06 -0.25 -9.20
N PRO A 112 9.42 -1.32 -9.66
CA PRO A 112 8.76 -2.29 -8.80
C PRO A 112 9.74 -3.08 -7.92
N GLU A 113 11.04 -3.09 -8.21
CA GLU A 113 12.03 -3.84 -7.42
C GLU A 113 12.52 -3.06 -6.20
N THR A 114 12.66 -1.75 -6.32
CA THR A 114 13.19 -0.90 -5.25
C THR A 114 12.12 -0.10 -4.52
N HIS A 115 10.93 0.04 -5.11
CA HIS A 115 9.82 0.77 -4.49
C HIS A 115 9.43 0.19 -3.14
N VAL A 116 9.26 1.04 -2.14
CA VAL A 116 8.71 0.66 -0.82
C VAL A 116 7.21 0.94 -0.81
N TYR A 117 6.43 -0.13 -0.82
CA TYR A 117 4.97 -0.04 -0.75
C TYR A 117 4.53 0.44 0.63
N ARG A 118 3.73 1.50 0.69
CA ARG A 118 3.08 1.97 1.92
C ARG A 118 1.61 1.59 1.89
N LEU A 119 1.25 0.59 2.71
CA LEU A 119 -0.07 -0.04 2.69
C LEU A 119 -0.89 0.42 3.91
N PRO A 120 -2.00 1.14 3.71
CA PRO A 120 -2.89 1.55 4.79
C PRO A 120 -3.59 0.35 5.43
N VAL A 121 -3.53 0.25 6.77
CA VAL A 121 -4.19 -0.77 7.57
C VAL A 121 -5.27 -0.12 8.41
N ILE A 122 -6.46 -0.72 8.42
CA ILE A 122 -7.54 -0.40 9.34
C ILE A 122 -7.83 -1.60 10.24
N PHE A 123 -7.84 -1.38 11.54
CA PHE A 123 -8.24 -2.35 12.55
C PHE A 123 -9.71 -2.14 12.90
N HIS A 124 -10.56 -3.10 12.54
CA HIS A 124 -11.97 -3.16 12.95
C HIS A 124 -12.06 -3.96 14.25
N VAL A 125 -12.22 -3.27 15.38
CA VAL A 125 -12.29 -3.90 16.70
C VAL A 125 -13.74 -4.23 17.03
N LEU A 126 -14.11 -5.52 16.90
CA LEU A 126 -15.44 -6.01 17.28
C LEU A 126 -15.48 -6.27 18.79
N TYR A 127 -16.34 -5.56 19.51
CA TYR A 127 -16.43 -5.69 20.96
C TYR A 127 -17.90 -5.88 21.42
N HIS A 128 -18.09 -6.80 22.36
CA HIS A 128 -19.35 -7.02 23.08
C HIS A 128 -19.35 -6.34 24.44
N ASP A 129 -18.23 -6.40 25.17
CA ASP A 129 -18.05 -5.73 26.47
C ASP A 129 -16.95 -4.66 26.36
N ILE A 130 -17.33 -3.39 26.54
CA ILE A 130 -16.42 -2.25 26.53
C ILE A 130 -15.42 -2.28 27.72
N ASN A 131 -15.74 -3.00 28.80
CA ASN A 131 -14.88 -3.12 29.97
C ASN A 131 -13.89 -4.29 29.89
N ASP A 132 -14.06 -5.19 28.92
CA ASP A 132 -13.09 -6.25 28.67
C ASP A 132 -11.92 -5.70 27.83
N PRO A 133 -10.70 -5.55 28.40
CA PRO A 133 -9.57 -4.98 27.66
C PRO A 133 -9.08 -5.84 26.48
N LYS A 134 -9.49 -7.11 26.41
CA LYS A 134 -9.21 -7.96 25.24
C LYS A 134 -10.18 -7.70 24.11
N GLN A 135 -11.42 -7.30 24.40
CA GLN A 135 -12.42 -6.94 23.42
C GLN A 135 -12.27 -5.45 23.04
N TYR A 136 -12.30 -4.55 24.02
CA TYR A 136 -12.07 -3.11 23.80
C TYR A 136 -10.58 -2.82 23.95
N VAL A 137 -9.79 -3.30 22.98
CA VAL A 137 -8.32 -3.23 23.00
C VAL A 137 -7.84 -1.81 23.26
N LYS A 138 -6.82 -1.66 24.10
CA LYS A 138 -6.25 -0.34 24.43
C LYS A 138 -5.69 0.36 23.18
N PRO A 139 -5.89 1.68 23.05
CA PRO A 139 -5.50 2.45 21.86
C PRO A 139 -4.02 2.28 21.44
N GLU A 140 -3.12 2.19 22.43
CA GLU A 140 -1.68 2.05 22.18
C GLU A 140 -1.25 0.68 21.65
N ARG A 141 -2.09 -0.37 21.85
CA ARG A 141 -1.69 -1.75 21.53
C ARG A 141 -1.67 -2.04 20.04
N LEU A 142 -2.60 -1.52 19.26
CA LEU A 142 -2.69 -1.79 17.83
C LEU A 142 -1.55 -1.12 17.05
N PRO A 143 -1.19 0.15 17.32
CA PRO A 143 0.02 0.77 16.77
C PRO A 143 1.29 0.00 17.13
N GLU A 144 1.41 -0.50 18.37
CA GLU A 144 2.55 -1.30 18.80
C GLU A 144 2.65 -2.62 18.02
N ILE A 145 1.54 -3.32 17.81
CA ILE A 145 1.48 -4.53 16.98
C ILE A 145 1.95 -4.22 15.56
N LEU A 146 1.45 -3.14 14.95
CA LEU A 146 1.80 -2.79 13.58
C LEU A 146 3.29 -2.41 13.44
N GLU A 147 3.87 -1.75 14.43
CA GLU A 147 5.31 -1.44 14.41
C GLU A 147 6.16 -2.71 14.51
N GLU A 148 5.76 -3.70 15.31
CA GLU A 148 6.45 -5.00 15.36
C GLU A 148 6.31 -5.77 14.04
N VAL A 149 5.14 -5.75 13.39
CA VAL A 149 4.95 -6.27 12.04
C VAL A 149 5.91 -5.61 11.06
N ASN A 150 5.97 -4.27 11.08
CA ASN A 150 6.88 -3.50 10.23
C ASN A 150 8.35 -3.86 10.49
N ARG A 151 8.74 -4.07 11.74
CA ARG A 151 10.10 -4.49 12.10
C ARG A 151 10.45 -5.83 11.45
N VAL A 152 9.56 -6.80 11.47
CA VAL A 152 9.75 -8.13 10.84
C VAL A 152 9.84 -7.99 9.31
N TRP A 153 8.94 -7.25 8.70
CA TRP A 153 8.85 -7.08 7.25
C TRP A 153 9.99 -6.25 6.64
N ARG A 154 10.54 -5.30 7.39
CA ARG A 154 11.70 -4.48 6.97
C ARG A 154 13.04 -5.15 7.24
N SER A 155 13.09 -6.16 8.12
CA SER A 155 14.35 -6.77 8.56
C SER A 155 15.15 -7.32 7.38
N THR A 156 16.43 -6.97 7.34
CA THR A 156 17.41 -7.44 6.36
C THR A 156 18.61 -8.06 7.09
N GLY A 157 19.37 -8.92 6.41
CA GLY A 157 20.52 -9.59 7.00
C GLY A 157 20.20 -10.98 7.56
N SER A 158 21.21 -11.77 7.88
CA SER A 158 21.08 -13.16 8.36
C SER A 158 20.17 -14.04 7.48
N GLY A 159 20.11 -13.75 6.16
CA GLY A 159 19.27 -14.46 5.19
C GLY A 159 17.80 -14.02 5.21
N ASN A 160 17.49 -12.85 5.77
CA ASN A 160 16.17 -12.22 5.65
C ASN A 160 16.11 -11.27 4.46
N ALA A 161 15.07 -11.36 3.66
CA ALA A 161 14.97 -10.69 2.37
C ALA A 161 14.55 -9.21 2.46
N GLY A 162 14.02 -8.73 3.57
CA GLY A 162 13.40 -7.40 3.65
C GLY A 162 12.34 -7.19 2.56
N MET A 163 11.07 -7.17 2.91
CA MET A 163 9.98 -7.32 1.92
C MET A 163 9.71 -6.06 1.08
N GLY A 164 10.29 -4.89 1.47
CA GLY A 164 10.04 -3.62 0.78
C GLY A 164 8.60 -3.13 0.95
N VAL A 165 8.01 -3.40 2.10
CA VAL A 165 6.65 -2.98 2.46
C VAL A 165 6.69 -2.29 3.82
N GLU A 166 5.91 -1.22 3.96
CA GLU A 166 5.62 -0.52 5.20
C GLU A 166 4.11 -0.45 5.40
N PHE A 167 3.63 -0.97 6.51
CA PHE A 167 2.22 -0.89 6.90
C PHE A 167 2.01 0.38 7.70
N VAL A 168 1.03 1.20 7.30
CA VAL A 168 0.72 2.48 7.95
C VAL A 168 -0.71 2.47 8.45
N LEU A 169 -0.96 3.09 9.61
CA LEU A 169 -2.31 3.24 10.11
C LEU A 169 -3.13 4.15 9.17
N ALA A 170 -4.34 3.73 8.82
CA ALA A 170 -5.26 4.56 8.06
C ALA A 170 -5.55 5.85 8.83
N ALA A 171 -5.30 7.01 8.22
CA ALA A 171 -5.55 8.31 8.86
C ALA A 171 -6.99 8.80 8.68
N LYS A 172 -7.65 8.35 7.60
CA LYS A 172 -8.99 8.78 7.19
C LYS A 172 -9.88 7.58 6.91
N ASP A 173 -11.17 7.79 7.11
CA ASP A 173 -12.21 6.85 6.69
C ASP A 173 -12.43 6.89 5.16
N PRO A 174 -13.25 5.98 4.58
CA PRO A 174 -13.57 5.96 3.15
C PRO A 174 -14.27 7.24 2.63
N GLN A 175 -14.81 8.08 3.53
CA GLN A 175 -15.41 9.36 3.21
C GLN A 175 -14.41 10.52 3.29
N GLY A 176 -13.13 10.24 3.60
CA GLY A 176 -12.05 11.21 3.67
C GLY A 176 -11.99 11.99 4.99
N GLN A 177 -12.78 11.60 6.01
CA GLN A 177 -12.78 12.24 7.33
C GLN A 177 -11.65 11.65 8.19
N LEU A 178 -11.02 12.49 9.02
CA LEU A 178 -9.99 12.03 9.94
C LEU A 178 -10.60 11.08 10.99
N LEU A 179 -9.95 9.94 11.18
CA LEU A 179 -10.32 9.00 12.24
C LEU A 179 -9.98 9.57 13.60
N PRO A 180 -10.89 9.49 14.59
CA PRO A 180 -10.63 9.88 15.97
C PRO A 180 -9.44 9.13 16.60
N GLU A 181 -9.30 7.85 16.25
CA GLU A 181 -8.20 6.97 16.60
C GLU A 181 -7.56 6.48 15.31
N PRO A 182 -6.36 6.95 14.91
CA PRO A 182 -5.76 6.57 13.63
C PRO A 182 -5.65 5.06 13.45
N GLY A 183 -6.17 4.57 12.33
CA GLY A 183 -6.16 3.16 11.98
C GLY A 183 -7.09 2.27 12.79
N VAL A 184 -8.03 2.81 13.56
CA VAL A 184 -8.94 2.02 14.39
C VAL A 184 -10.39 2.43 14.21
N GLU A 185 -11.24 1.46 13.92
CA GLU A 185 -12.69 1.55 13.98
C GLU A 185 -13.21 0.60 15.06
N ARG A 186 -14.04 1.11 15.98
CA ARG A 186 -14.59 0.31 17.08
C ARG A 186 -16.06 0.02 16.83
N ILE A 187 -16.39 -1.26 16.68
CA ILE A 187 -17.72 -1.72 16.26
C ILE A 187 -18.35 -2.53 17.38
N PRO A 188 -19.45 -2.06 17.99
CA PRO A 188 -20.24 -2.85 18.92
C PRO A 188 -20.75 -4.13 18.24
N TRP A 189 -20.57 -5.29 18.88
CA TRP A 189 -20.94 -6.58 18.33
C TRP A 189 -21.96 -7.28 19.21
N GLU A 190 -22.93 -7.93 18.60
CA GLU A 190 -24.07 -8.51 19.34
C GLU A 190 -23.67 -9.70 20.22
N THR A 191 -22.67 -10.47 19.83
CA THR A 191 -22.23 -11.68 20.52
C THR A 191 -20.81 -11.53 21.07
N GLU A 192 -20.53 -12.23 22.17
CA GLU A 192 -19.19 -12.22 22.78
C GLU A 192 -18.14 -12.88 21.86
N GLU A 193 -18.54 -13.93 21.13
CA GLU A 193 -17.66 -14.71 20.27
C GLU A 193 -18.11 -14.63 18.81
N VAL A 194 -17.16 -14.56 17.89
CA VAL A 194 -17.34 -14.55 16.44
C VAL A 194 -16.90 -15.90 15.87
N ASP A 195 -17.75 -16.49 15.03
CA ASP A 195 -17.36 -17.61 14.20
C ASP A 195 -16.59 -17.09 13.00
N ILE A 196 -15.25 -17.06 13.11
CA ILE A 196 -14.36 -16.49 12.09
C ILE A 196 -14.52 -17.24 10.76
N TYR A 197 -14.73 -18.57 10.77
CA TYR A 197 -14.94 -19.33 9.55
C TYR A 197 -16.22 -18.88 8.83
N HIS A 198 -17.32 -18.80 9.57
CA HIS A 198 -18.57 -18.30 8.99
C HIS A 198 -18.44 -16.82 8.55
N PHE A 199 -17.73 -16.00 9.30
CA PHE A 199 -17.53 -14.58 8.97
C PHE A 199 -16.77 -14.41 7.64
N MET A 200 -15.73 -15.18 7.41
CA MET A 200 -14.86 -15.04 6.23
C MET A 200 -15.32 -15.88 5.04
N ASP A 201 -15.91 -17.06 5.26
CA ASP A 201 -16.26 -18.00 4.20
C ASP A 201 -17.73 -17.91 3.74
N SER A 202 -18.52 -17.04 4.39
CA SER A 202 -19.91 -16.83 4.00
C SER A 202 -20.03 -16.08 2.68
N ASN A 203 -20.54 -16.75 1.65
CA ASN A 203 -20.78 -16.16 0.32
C ASN A 203 -22.15 -15.46 0.24
N SER A 204 -22.61 -14.84 1.33
CA SER A 204 -23.93 -14.21 1.43
C SER A 204 -23.86 -12.68 1.40
N GLY A 205 -22.67 -12.10 1.44
CA GLY A 205 -22.45 -10.65 1.49
C GLY A 205 -22.85 -9.98 2.81
N ILE A 206 -23.32 -10.75 3.81
CA ILE A 206 -23.89 -10.18 5.06
C ILE A 206 -22.89 -9.38 5.89
N TYR A 207 -21.61 -9.57 5.69
CA TYR A 207 -20.53 -8.84 6.40
C TYR A 207 -19.82 -7.82 5.54
N ASN A 208 -20.14 -7.71 4.23
CA ASN A 208 -19.45 -6.84 3.29
C ASN A 208 -19.53 -5.35 3.68
N TYR A 209 -20.58 -4.94 4.38
CA TYR A 209 -20.75 -3.55 4.85
C TYR A 209 -19.67 -3.12 5.86
N LEU A 210 -18.95 -4.08 6.44
CA LEU A 210 -17.83 -3.83 7.37
C LEU A 210 -16.49 -3.65 6.66
N ILE A 211 -16.42 -4.04 5.38
CA ILE A 211 -15.16 -4.05 4.63
C ILE A 211 -14.98 -2.70 3.93
N TRP A 212 -13.91 -2.01 4.25
CA TRP A 212 -13.48 -0.84 3.49
C TRP A 212 -12.83 -1.31 2.19
N GLU A 213 -12.87 -0.46 1.14
CA GLU A 213 -12.35 -0.84 -0.20
C GLU A 213 -10.97 -1.50 -0.13
N PRO A 214 -10.83 -2.80 -0.49
CA PRO A 214 -9.58 -3.52 -0.30
C PRO A 214 -8.43 -3.02 -1.20
N ASN A 215 -8.74 -2.31 -2.31
CA ASN A 215 -7.71 -1.67 -3.12
C ASN A 215 -7.09 -0.43 -2.43
N GLU A 216 -7.69 0.04 -1.33
CA GLU A 216 -7.25 1.21 -0.58
C GLU A 216 -6.78 0.85 0.84
N TYR A 217 -7.36 -0.19 1.45
CA TYR A 217 -7.10 -0.55 2.85
C TYR A 217 -6.94 -2.06 3.04
N ILE A 218 -5.99 -2.46 3.88
CA ILE A 218 -5.94 -3.81 4.45
C ILE A 218 -6.90 -3.82 5.65
N ASN A 219 -7.98 -4.59 5.54
CA ASN A 219 -8.98 -4.74 6.60
C ASN A 219 -8.54 -5.83 7.58
N VAL A 220 -8.30 -5.46 8.85
CA VAL A 220 -7.90 -6.39 9.92
C VAL A 220 -8.95 -6.37 11.02
N PHE A 221 -9.68 -7.46 11.20
CA PHE A 221 -10.66 -7.62 12.27
C PHE A 221 -10.01 -8.17 13.54
N ILE A 222 -10.22 -7.49 14.64
CA ILE A 222 -9.82 -7.92 15.99
C ILE A 222 -11.09 -8.37 16.70
N CYS A 223 -11.26 -9.67 16.88
CA CYS A 223 -12.49 -10.23 17.45
C CYS A 223 -12.18 -11.45 18.32
N ARG A 224 -13.10 -11.81 19.22
CA ARG A 224 -12.99 -13.04 20.02
C ARG A 224 -13.47 -14.24 19.21
N SER A 225 -12.56 -15.12 18.82
CA SER A 225 -12.90 -16.32 18.07
C SER A 225 -13.62 -17.37 18.94
N LYS A 226 -14.68 -17.98 18.38
CA LYS A 226 -15.27 -19.22 18.95
C LYS A 226 -14.26 -20.35 19.03
N ASN A 227 -13.40 -20.47 18.02
CA ASN A 227 -12.28 -21.41 18.03
C ASN A 227 -11.11 -20.79 18.82
N LYS A 228 -10.93 -21.22 20.08
CA LYS A 228 -9.89 -20.68 20.97
C LYS A 228 -8.47 -21.03 20.53
N THR A 229 -8.27 -22.04 19.68
CA THR A 229 -6.94 -22.42 19.19
C THR A 229 -6.53 -21.65 17.94
N LEU A 230 -7.48 -21.01 17.26
CA LEU A 230 -7.23 -20.18 16.09
C LEU A 230 -6.61 -18.85 16.55
N ALA A 231 -5.38 -18.56 16.12
CA ALA A 231 -4.70 -17.30 16.40
C ALA A 231 -5.08 -16.20 15.40
N GLY A 232 -5.13 -16.54 14.11
CA GLY A 232 -5.49 -15.66 13.02
C GLY A 232 -6.02 -16.44 11.81
N ARG A 233 -6.55 -15.72 10.83
CA ARG A 233 -6.97 -16.24 9.53
C ARG A 233 -6.99 -15.12 8.51
N SER A 234 -6.56 -15.41 7.28
CA SER A 234 -6.48 -14.43 6.19
C SER A 234 -7.18 -14.92 4.93
N THR A 235 -7.79 -14.00 4.17
CA THR A 235 -8.11 -14.24 2.77
C THR A 235 -6.84 -14.32 1.93
N PHE A 236 -6.90 -15.11 0.86
CA PHE A 236 -5.81 -15.29 -0.08
C PHE A 236 -6.09 -14.51 -1.38
N PRO A 237 -5.08 -13.87 -2.02
CA PRO A 237 -5.32 -12.98 -3.15
C PRO A 237 -5.59 -13.74 -4.46
N TYR A 238 -6.13 -13.00 -5.43
CA TYR A 238 -6.25 -13.44 -6.81
C TYR A 238 -5.11 -12.86 -7.65
N ALA A 239 -4.65 -13.61 -8.64
CA ALA A 239 -3.79 -13.08 -9.70
C ALA A 239 -4.62 -12.72 -10.94
N PRO A 240 -4.24 -11.70 -11.74
CA PRO A 240 -4.90 -11.46 -13.00
C PRO A 240 -4.49 -12.51 -14.05
N ASN A 241 -5.41 -12.86 -14.96
CA ASN A 241 -5.14 -13.79 -16.07
C ASN A 241 -3.93 -13.37 -16.93
N THR A 242 -3.67 -12.07 -17.02
CA THR A 242 -2.54 -11.52 -17.79
C THR A 242 -1.18 -11.69 -17.10
N ASN A 243 -1.18 -11.86 -15.79
CA ASN A 243 0.01 -12.01 -14.95
C ASN A 243 -0.31 -13.07 -13.86
N PRO A 244 -0.45 -14.35 -14.25
CA PRO A 244 -0.76 -15.40 -13.30
C PRO A 244 0.41 -15.63 -12.33
N LEU A 245 0.11 -16.07 -11.13
CA LEU A 245 1.09 -16.52 -10.15
C LEU A 245 0.71 -17.93 -9.70
N GLU A 246 1.63 -18.86 -9.79
CA GLU A 246 1.38 -20.26 -9.44
C GLU A 246 0.87 -20.36 -8.01
N GLY A 247 -0.19 -21.16 -7.80
CA GLY A 247 -0.85 -21.31 -6.51
C GLY A 247 -1.89 -20.26 -6.17
N LEU A 248 -2.15 -19.27 -7.06
CA LEU A 248 -3.25 -18.33 -6.93
C LEU A 248 -4.36 -18.61 -7.95
N GLU A 249 -5.60 -18.40 -7.52
CA GLU A 249 -6.73 -18.33 -8.45
C GLU A 249 -6.60 -17.11 -9.36
N THR A 250 -7.02 -17.23 -10.62
CA THR A 250 -6.90 -16.16 -11.59
C THR A 250 -8.24 -15.52 -11.92
N VAL A 251 -8.20 -14.21 -12.21
CA VAL A 251 -9.39 -13.42 -12.55
C VAL A 251 -9.15 -12.57 -13.80
N ALA A 252 -10.22 -12.37 -14.58
CA ALA A 252 -10.17 -11.59 -15.83
C ALA A 252 -10.31 -10.08 -15.59
N TYR A 253 -10.91 -9.69 -14.47
CA TYR A 253 -11.27 -8.30 -14.17
C TYR A 253 -10.36 -7.69 -13.10
N HIS A 254 -10.33 -6.35 -13.08
CA HIS A 254 -9.85 -5.64 -11.90
C HIS A 254 -10.98 -5.60 -10.87
N LEU A 255 -10.81 -6.34 -9.78
CA LEU A 255 -11.82 -6.47 -8.73
C LEU A 255 -11.82 -5.26 -7.80
N LYS A 256 -13.03 -4.94 -7.33
CA LYS A 256 -13.29 -4.00 -6.22
C LYS A 256 -14.06 -4.72 -5.12
N GLY A 257 -14.18 -4.12 -3.93
CA GLY A 257 -14.97 -4.66 -2.83
C GLY A 257 -16.40 -5.01 -3.22
N GLU A 258 -17.05 -4.22 -4.09
CA GLU A 258 -18.41 -4.45 -4.60
C GLU A 258 -18.57 -5.73 -5.43
N ASN A 259 -17.48 -6.29 -5.95
CA ASN A 259 -17.50 -7.53 -6.73
C ASN A 259 -17.52 -8.79 -5.85
N LEU A 260 -17.35 -8.64 -4.54
CA LEU A 260 -17.23 -9.76 -3.60
C LEU A 260 -18.55 -10.06 -2.91
N ALA A 261 -18.85 -11.34 -2.72
CA ALA A 261 -19.97 -11.81 -1.90
C ALA A 261 -19.53 -12.25 -0.49
N TYR A 262 -18.27 -12.04 -0.09
CA TYR A 262 -17.67 -12.46 1.17
C TYR A 262 -16.75 -11.38 1.75
N ALA A 263 -16.42 -11.51 3.04
CA ALA A 263 -15.58 -10.56 3.74
C ALA A 263 -14.10 -10.78 3.40
N TYR A 264 -13.54 -9.91 2.55
CA TYR A 264 -12.12 -9.95 2.16
C TYR A 264 -11.27 -9.23 3.19
N CYS A 265 -10.69 -9.97 4.13
CA CYS A 265 -10.02 -9.41 5.31
C CYS A 265 -9.03 -10.38 5.96
N ILE A 266 -8.40 -9.89 7.01
CA ILE A 266 -7.65 -10.66 7.99
C ILE A 266 -8.45 -10.65 9.31
N CYS A 267 -8.54 -11.78 10.01
CA CYS A 267 -9.10 -11.86 11.36
C CYS A 267 -8.01 -12.28 12.35
N ILE A 268 -7.90 -11.58 13.47
CA ILE A 268 -7.00 -11.88 14.58
C ILE A 268 -7.82 -12.13 15.84
N ASN A 269 -7.56 -13.26 16.49
CA ASN A 269 -8.22 -13.62 17.74
C ASN A 269 -7.72 -12.75 18.89
N ASN A 270 -8.58 -11.89 19.43
CA ASN A 270 -8.25 -10.99 20.52
C ASN A 270 -7.95 -11.69 21.85
N HIS A 271 -8.22 -12.99 21.97
CA HIS A 271 -7.80 -13.78 23.11
C HIS A 271 -6.29 -13.65 23.37
N TYR A 272 -5.51 -13.51 22.29
CA TYR A 272 -4.06 -13.43 22.28
C TYR A 272 -3.52 -12.00 22.05
N ILE A 273 -4.36 -10.98 22.04
CA ILE A 273 -3.99 -9.63 21.59
C ILE A 273 -2.84 -9.00 22.41
N TYR A 274 -2.64 -9.43 23.66
CA TYR A 274 -1.55 -8.96 24.52
C TYR A 274 -0.38 -9.95 24.63
N GLU A 275 -0.46 -11.09 23.95
CA GLU A 275 0.65 -12.04 23.90
C GLU A 275 1.82 -11.46 23.10
N LYS A 276 3.03 -11.63 23.61
CA LYS A 276 4.27 -11.08 23.03
C LYS A 276 5.43 -12.07 23.18
N THR A 277 6.28 -12.10 22.17
CA THR A 277 7.60 -12.72 22.25
C THR A 277 8.56 -11.80 23.00
N THR A 278 9.33 -12.36 23.90
CA THR A 278 10.42 -11.66 24.58
C THR A 278 11.78 -12.21 24.11
N SER A 279 12.86 -11.53 24.45
CA SER A 279 14.23 -11.99 24.12
C SER A 279 14.56 -13.37 24.71
N SER A 280 13.91 -13.73 25.82
CA SER A 280 14.14 -14.99 26.55
C SER A 280 13.05 -16.04 26.32
N THR A 281 11.86 -15.64 25.82
CA THR A 281 10.71 -16.53 25.72
C THR A 281 9.92 -16.24 24.44
N PRO A 282 10.20 -16.97 23.34
CA PRO A 282 9.36 -16.94 22.16
C PRO A 282 7.94 -17.41 22.48
N ASN A 283 6.96 -16.64 22.02
CA ASN A 283 5.55 -16.95 22.22
C ASN A 283 4.89 -17.29 20.87
N GLN A 284 4.35 -18.49 20.74
CA GLN A 284 3.70 -18.95 19.53
C GLN A 284 2.40 -18.19 19.21
N MET A 285 1.79 -17.60 20.25
CA MET A 285 0.56 -16.79 20.12
C MET A 285 0.84 -15.29 20.13
N ASP A 286 2.07 -14.87 19.82
CA ASP A 286 2.42 -13.45 19.66
C ASP A 286 1.54 -12.79 18.62
N ALA A 287 0.78 -11.77 19.02
CA ALA A 287 -0.20 -11.13 18.15
C ALA A 287 0.43 -10.43 16.94
N ALA A 288 1.62 -9.85 17.09
CA ALA A 288 2.31 -9.18 16.00
C ALA A 288 2.90 -10.19 15.00
N LEU A 289 3.49 -11.28 15.48
CA LEU A 289 3.99 -12.35 14.62
C LEU A 289 2.84 -13.10 13.92
N THR A 290 1.69 -13.24 14.60
CA THR A 290 0.48 -13.77 13.96
C THR A 290 -0.01 -12.84 12.86
N LEU A 291 -0.14 -11.54 13.14
CA LEU A 291 -0.55 -10.58 12.08
C LEU A 291 0.46 -10.53 10.93
N ALA A 292 1.77 -10.62 11.21
CA ALA A 292 2.80 -10.67 10.18
C ALA A 292 2.67 -11.90 9.28
N HIS A 293 2.28 -13.04 9.84
CA HIS A 293 1.99 -14.29 9.13
C HIS A 293 0.72 -14.16 8.27
N GLU A 294 -0.38 -13.67 8.85
CA GLU A 294 -1.65 -13.50 8.13
C GLU A 294 -1.53 -12.48 6.98
N ILE A 295 -0.77 -11.41 7.16
CA ILE A 295 -0.43 -10.50 6.07
C ILE A 295 0.40 -11.22 4.99
N GLY A 296 1.24 -12.18 5.35
CA GLY A 296 1.93 -13.03 4.38
C GLY A 296 0.95 -13.75 3.47
N HIS A 297 -0.08 -14.37 4.02
CA HIS A 297 -1.16 -15.00 3.25
C HIS A 297 -1.94 -13.98 2.41
N TYR A 298 -2.32 -12.85 2.99
CA TYR A 298 -3.00 -11.75 2.30
C TYR A 298 -2.21 -11.25 1.08
N LEU A 299 -0.88 -11.36 1.12
CA LEU A 299 0.04 -10.99 0.05
C LEU A 299 0.59 -12.20 -0.74
N GLY A 300 -0.08 -13.36 -0.69
CA GLY A 300 0.13 -14.50 -1.57
C GLY A 300 1.19 -15.51 -1.15
N LEU A 301 1.62 -15.49 0.12
CA LEU A 301 2.55 -16.49 0.66
C LEU A 301 1.78 -17.69 1.20
N CYS A 302 2.22 -18.90 0.85
CA CYS A 302 1.75 -20.15 1.45
C CYS A 302 2.66 -20.56 2.61
N HIS A 303 2.21 -21.55 3.39
CA HIS A 303 3.04 -22.14 4.44
C HIS A 303 4.25 -22.87 3.85
N THR A 304 5.35 -22.91 4.61
CA THR A 304 6.58 -23.60 4.21
C THR A 304 6.52 -25.12 4.44
N PHE A 305 5.37 -25.67 4.78
CA PHE A 305 5.14 -27.11 4.95
C PHE A 305 4.09 -27.61 3.97
N SER A 306 4.03 -28.92 3.77
CA SER A 306 2.99 -29.54 2.94
C SER A 306 1.60 -29.29 3.50
N GLU A 307 0.73 -28.65 2.73
CA GLU A 307 -0.65 -28.27 3.14
C GLU A 307 -1.62 -29.45 3.29
N GLY A 308 -1.29 -30.61 2.79
CA GLY A 308 -2.16 -31.78 2.83
C GLY A 308 -2.12 -32.55 4.14
N ASN A 309 -3.19 -33.31 4.41
CA ASN A 309 -3.20 -34.33 5.47
C ASN A 309 -2.45 -35.63 5.07
N SER A 310 -1.77 -35.63 3.92
CA SER A 310 -0.99 -36.75 3.42
C SER A 310 0.38 -36.80 4.08
N ASN A 311 0.92 -37.99 4.29
CA ASN A 311 2.30 -38.20 4.72
C ASN A 311 3.31 -37.89 3.59
N ILE A 312 2.95 -37.06 2.64
CA ILE A 312 3.76 -36.69 1.49
C ILE A 312 4.41 -35.33 1.81
N CYS A 313 5.71 -35.27 1.59
CA CYS A 313 6.47 -34.05 1.71
C CYS A 313 6.50 -33.37 0.34
N GLU A 314 5.49 -32.58 0.05
CA GLU A 314 5.40 -31.77 -1.15
C GLU A 314 5.76 -30.32 -0.84
N ASP A 315 6.49 -29.69 -1.74
CA ASP A 315 6.69 -28.24 -1.72
C ASP A 315 5.41 -27.58 -2.27
N THR A 316 4.63 -26.99 -1.37
CA THR A 316 3.34 -26.33 -1.71
C THR A 316 3.40 -24.82 -1.56
N ASP A 317 4.57 -24.24 -1.25
CA ASP A 317 4.71 -22.80 -1.08
C ASP A 317 5.24 -22.09 -2.34
N TYR A 318 5.62 -22.85 -3.36
CA TYR A 318 6.13 -22.37 -4.64
C TYR A 318 7.42 -21.52 -4.49
N CYS A 319 8.23 -21.80 -3.47
CA CYS A 319 9.49 -21.11 -3.17
C CYS A 319 10.61 -22.12 -2.94
N THR A 320 11.46 -22.34 -3.93
CA THR A 320 12.54 -23.34 -3.84
C THR A 320 13.67 -22.97 -2.87
N ASP A 321 13.66 -21.75 -2.33
CA ASP A 321 14.62 -21.27 -1.32
C ASP A 321 14.12 -21.41 0.13
N THR A 322 12.88 -21.86 0.34
CA THR A 322 12.35 -22.32 1.61
C THR A 322 12.71 -23.78 1.86
N TYR A 323 12.48 -24.27 3.07
CA TYR A 323 12.55 -25.67 3.44
C TYR A 323 11.14 -26.21 3.63
N SER A 324 10.85 -27.42 3.14
CA SER A 324 9.55 -28.05 3.30
C SER A 324 9.64 -29.28 4.21
N TYR A 325 8.65 -29.48 5.05
CA TYR A 325 8.54 -30.64 5.94
C TYR A 325 7.12 -31.18 5.99
N ASN A 326 6.98 -32.42 6.44
CA ASN A 326 5.68 -33.02 6.70
C ASN A 326 5.13 -32.49 8.02
N ARG A 327 4.15 -31.57 7.94
CA ARG A 327 3.50 -30.97 9.13
C ARG A 327 2.89 -32.02 10.04
N LYS A 328 2.14 -32.97 9.47
CA LYS A 328 1.45 -33.98 10.26
C LYS A 328 2.41 -34.86 11.06
N GLU A 329 3.49 -35.31 10.44
CA GLU A 329 4.52 -36.09 11.11
C GLU A 329 5.15 -35.30 12.26
N TYR A 330 5.51 -34.04 12.02
CA TYR A 330 6.04 -33.15 13.05
C TYR A 330 5.05 -32.96 14.21
N GLU A 331 3.76 -32.73 13.91
CA GLU A 331 2.72 -32.57 14.94
C GLU A 331 2.56 -33.83 15.79
N ASP A 332 2.56 -34.99 15.15
CA ASP A 332 2.42 -36.29 15.85
C ASP A 332 3.62 -36.54 16.78
N ILE A 333 4.83 -36.18 16.34
CA ILE A 333 6.03 -36.21 17.19
C ILE A 333 5.85 -35.26 18.39
N VAL A 334 5.56 -33.98 18.16
CA VAL A 334 5.43 -32.97 19.21
C VAL A 334 4.33 -33.34 20.22
N LYS A 335 3.19 -33.86 19.77
CA LYS A 335 2.10 -34.35 20.64
C LYS A 335 2.52 -35.52 21.54
N SER A 336 3.51 -36.29 21.12
CA SER A 336 4.05 -37.43 21.91
C SER A 336 5.07 -37.02 22.96
N LEU A 337 5.60 -35.78 22.90
CA LEU A 337 6.66 -35.30 23.77
C LEU A 337 6.13 -34.69 25.09
N ASN A 338 6.91 -34.84 26.15
CA ASN A 338 6.76 -34.01 27.35
C ASN A 338 7.52 -32.69 27.09
N LEU A 339 6.79 -31.69 26.62
CA LEU A 339 7.37 -30.41 26.14
C LEU A 339 8.20 -29.66 27.19
N SER A 340 7.97 -29.93 28.49
CA SER A 340 8.75 -29.32 29.57
C SER A 340 10.22 -29.77 29.63
N LEU A 341 10.56 -30.83 28.91
CA LEU A 341 11.91 -31.38 28.83
C LEU A 341 12.72 -30.88 27.62
N TYR A 342 12.10 -30.09 26.74
CA TYR A 342 12.71 -29.65 25.49
C TYR A 342 12.87 -28.13 25.44
N THR A 343 13.97 -27.69 24.89
CA THR A 343 14.21 -26.29 24.56
C THR A 343 13.48 -25.89 23.28
N LEU A 344 13.27 -24.58 23.05
CA LEU A 344 12.75 -24.11 21.76
C LEU A 344 13.65 -24.52 20.59
N GLU A 345 14.97 -24.46 20.76
CA GLU A 345 15.94 -24.87 19.71
C GLU A 345 15.70 -26.31 19.27
N GLU A 346 15.48 -27.23 20.21
CA GLU A 346 15.19 -28.63 19.92
C GLU A 346 13.81 -28.80 19.25
N LEU A 347 12.78 -28.09 19.74
CA LEU A 347 11.44 -28.12 19.15
C LEU A 347 11.38 -27.43 17.79
N ALA A 348 12.25 -26.47 17.50
CA ALA A 348 12.32 -25.78 16.23
C ALA A 348 13.01 -26.57 15.12
N GLN A 349 13.57 -27.77 15.45
CA GLN A 349 14.17 -28.62 14.43
C GLN A 349 13.09 -29.23 13.51
N ARG A 350 13.35 -29.20 12.21
CA ARG A 350 12.52 -29.80 11.16
C ARG A 350 13.38 -30.64 10.26
N TYR A 351 12.77 -31.66 9.67
CA TYR A 351 13.41 -32.48 8.64
C TYR A 351 12.91 -32.03 7.27
N ASP A 352 13.83 -31.45 6.46
CA ASP A 352 13.57 -31.12 5.06
C ASP A 352 13.64 -32.36 4.21
N CYS A 353 12.48 -32.86 3.79
CA CYS A 353 12.41 -34.08 3.01
C CYS A 353 12.93 -33.93 1.57
N ALA A 354 12.93 -32.72 1.01
CA ALA A 354 13.44 -32.49 -0.34
C ALA A 354 14.99 -32.52 -0.39
N ARG A 355 15.64 -32.11 0.71
CA ARG A 355 17.12 -31.95 0.78
C ARG A 355 17.78 -32.93 1.75
N ASP A 356 17.00 -33.84 2.35
CA ASP A 356 17.48 -34.87 3.29
C ASP A 356 18.38 -34.28 4.40
N LYS A 357 17.87 -33.24 5.08
CA LYS A 357 18.62 -32.59 6.15
C LYS A 357 17.73 -32.00 7.25
N VAL A 358 18.29 -31.86 8.45
CA VAL A 358 17.67 -31.14 9.56
C VAL A 358 18.00 -29.65 9.46
N TYR A 359 17.01 -28.80 9.73
CA TYR A 359 17.15 -27.36 9.81
C TYR A 359 16.35 -26.78 10.98
N THR A 360 16.70 -25.57 11.42
CA THR A 360 15.95 -24.84 12.43
C THR A 360 14.92 -23.95 11.77
N SER A 361 13.64 -24.12 12.13
CA SER A 361 12.53 -23.29 11.65
C SER A 361 12.69 -21.83 12.07
N ARG A 362 12.79 -20.92 11.08
CA ARG A 362 12.90 -19.47 11.28
C ARG A 362 11.98 -18.66 10.36
N ASN A 363 11.24 -19.31 9.47
CA ASN A 363 10.38 -18.63 8.53
C ASN A 363 9.10 -18.11 9.21
N ILE A 364 8.64 -16.93 8.80
CA ILE A 364 7.39 -16.34 9.30
C ILE A 364 6.19 -17.21 8.91
N MET A 365 6.24 -17.85 7.72
CA MET A 365 5.16 -18.68 7.18
C MET A 365 5.20 -20.13 7.69
N ASP A 366 5.89 -20.38 8.82
CA ASP A 366 5.88 -21.69 9.49
C ASP A 366 4.97 -21.66 10.74
N TYR A 367 4.54 -22.85 11.19
CA TYR A 367 3.71 -23.07 12.37
C TYR A 367 4.53 -23.57 13.55
N TYR A 368 3.85 -23.61 14.73
CA TYR A 368 4.34 -24.24 15.96
C TYR A 368 5.66 -23.64 16.46
N TYR A 369 6.46 -24.47 17.12
CA TYR A 369 7.71 -24.07 17.74
C TYR A 369 8.76 -23.70 16.70
N GLY A 370 8.83 -22.42 16.38
CA GLY A 370 9.78 -21.82 15.46
C GLY A 370 10.10 -20.39 15.89
N TYR A 371 11.16 -19.83 15.33
CA TYR A 371 11.58 -18.46 15.69
C TYR A 371 10.80 -17.36 14.96
N ARG A 372 10.14 -17.65 13.85
CA ARG A 372 9.33 -16.73 13.03
C ARG A 372 10.00 -15.35 12.84
N GLN A 373 11.18 -15.31 12.20
CA GLN A 373 12.04 -14.13 12.15
C GLN A 373 12.33 -13.61 10.76
N LYS A 374 12.07 -14.41 9.70
CA LYS A 374 12.52 -14.07 8.36
C LYS A 374 11.60 -14.55 7.24
N PHE A 375 11.76 -13.86 6.10
CA PHE A 375 11.28 -14.26 4.79
C PHE A 375 12.45 -14.57 3.85
N THR A 376 12.20 -15.31 2.78
CA THR A 376 13.19 -15.61 1.75
C THR A 376 13.10 -14.66 0.55
N PRO A 377 14.12 -14.60 -0.31
CA PRO A 377 14.07 -13.83 -1.56
C PRO A 377 12.91 -14.22 -2.49
N GLN A 378 12.56 -15.50 -2.60
CA GLN A 378 11.45 -15.93 -3.45
C GLN A 378 10.09 -15.59 -2.82
N GLN A 379 9.95 -15.67 -1.50
CA GLN A 379 8.77 -15.13 -0.80
C GLN A 379 8.60 -13.63 -1.06
N ARG A 380 9.70 -12.86 -1.02
CA ARG A 380 9.67 -11.44 -1.41
C ARG A 380 9.22 -11.27 -2.87
N ALA A 381 9.74 -12.04 -3.80
CA ALA A 381 9.35 -11.96 -5.21
C ALA A 381 7.86 -12.27 -5.42
N ARG A 382 7.32 -13.29 -4.74
CA ARG A 382 5.86 -13.60 -4.77
C ARG A 382 5.03 -12.44 -4.24
N THR A 383 5.38 -11.90 -3.06
CA THR A 383 4.69 -10.75 -2.47
C THR A 383 4.73 -9.55 -3.42
N ARG A 384 5.87 -9.26 -4.04
CA ARG A 384 5.96 -8.16 -5.01
C ARG A 384 5.14 -8.40 -6.27
N HIS A 385 5.01 -9.63 -6.74
CA HIS A 385 4.11 -9.96 -7.84
C HIS A 385 2.65 -9.61 -7.47
N VAL A 386 2.19 -10.00 -6.28
CA VAL A 386 0.84 -9.67 -5.78
C VAL A 386 0.66 -8.16 -5.67
N LEU A 387 1.61 -7.45 -5.08
CA LEU A 387 1.58 -5.99 -4.96
C LEU A 387 1.52 -5.30 -6.33
N ASN A 388 2.26 -5.80 -7.31
CA ASN A 388 2.35 -5.21 -8.64
C ASN A 388 1.10 -5.44 -9.49
N TYR A 389 0.42 -6.58 -9.34
CA TYR A 389 -0.58 -7.02 -10.32
C TYR A 389 -1.95 -7.35 -9.75
N SER A 390 -2.07 -7.77 -8.49
CA SER A 390 -3.34 -8.22 -7.91
C SER A 390 -4.24 -7.04 -7.52
N SER A 391 -5.53 -7.14 -7.84
CA SER A 391 -6.57 -6.29 -7.26
C SER A 391 -6.87 -6.70 -5.81
N LEU A 392 -7.67 -5.90 -5.10
CA LEU A 392 -8.04 -6.07 -3.68
C LEU A 392 -6.85 -5.95 -2.71
N ILE A 393 -5.76 -5.37 -3.19
CA ILE A 393 -4.55 -5.08 -2.42
C ILE A 393 -4.19 -3.61 -2.62
N PRO A 394 -3.95 -2.82 -1.57
CA PRO A 394 -3.58 -1.42 -1.72
C PRO A 394 -2.26 -1.19 -2.49
N GLY A 395 -2.08 0.02 -2.98
CA GLY A 395 -0.84 0.47 -3.61
C GLY A 395 -0.86 0.45 -5.13
N PRO A 396 0.23 0.94 -5.76
CA PRO A 396 0.34 1.06 -7.20
C PRO A 396 0.33 -0.29 -7.91
N LYS A 397 -0.24 -0.30 -9.13
CA LYS A 397 -0.31 -1.50 -9.97
C LYS A 397 0.31 -1.24 -11.34
N ILE A 398 1.12 -2.17 -11.81
CA ILE A 398 1.72 -2.11 -13.14
C ILE A 398 0.64 -2.41 -14.19
N GLY A 399 0.50 -1.53 -15.18
CA GLY A 399 -0.37 -1.75 -16.33
C GLY A 399 -1.88 -1.63 -16.08
N LEU A 400 -2.30 -1.06 -14.93
CA LEU A 400 -3.74 -0.87 -14.63
C LEU A 400 -4.37 0.32 -15.36
N ALA A 401 -3.58 1.27 -15.83
CA ALA A 401 -4.07 2.61 -16.18
C ALA A 401 -5.17 2.65 -17.28
N SER A 402 -5.43 1.58 -18.05
CA SER A 402 -6.49 1.65 -19.06
C SER A 402 -6.95 0.32 -19.65
N THR A 403 -6.42 -0.83 -19.27
CA THR A 403 -6.60 -2.06 -20.07
C THR A 403 -7.36 -3.21 -19.40
N ARG A 404 -7.62 -3.16 -18.10
CA ARG A 404 -8.43 -4.21 -17.45
C ARG A 404 -9.89 -3.78 -17.38
N ALA A 405 -10.75 -4.61 -17.94
CA ALA A 405 -12.19 -4.43 -17.80
C ALA A 405 -12.56 -4.45 -16.31
N THR A 406 -13.38 -3.50 -15.87
CA THR A 406 -14.10 -3.57 -14.60
C THR A 406 -15.37 -4.39 -14.81
N TYR A 407 -15.89 -4.96 -13.74
CA TYR A 407 -17.16 -5.66 -13.74
C TYR A 407 -18.10 -4.96 -12.77
N ASP A 408 -19.32 -4.71 -13.20
CA ASP A 408 -20.34 -4.11 -12.36
C ASP A 408 -21.17 -5.21 -11.71
N GLY A 409 -21.15 -5.25 -10.38
CA GLY A 409 -21.89 -6.20 -9.56
C GLY A 409 -21.05 -7.33 -8.95
N VAL A 410 -21.74 -8.25 -8.28
CA VAL A 410 -21.11 -9.36 -7.54
C VAL A 410 -20.71 -10.48 -8.48
N LEU A 411 -19.51 -11.02 -8.28
CA LEU A 411 -18.97 -12.18 -9.00
C LEU A 411 -19.00 -13.42 -8.10
N ASP A 412 -19.30 -14.56 -8.68
CA ASP A 412 -19.13 -15.86 -8.02
C ASP A 412 -17.66 -16.27 -8.09
N LEU A 413 -16.90 -15.91 -7.08
CA LEU A 413 -15.47 -16.15 -6.98
C LEU A 413 -15.17 -17.22 -5.93
N PRO A 414 -14.19 -18.10 -6.19
CA PRO A 414 -13.78 -19.10 -5.19
C PRO A 414 -13.16 -18.40 -3.97
N ILE A 415 -13.73 -18.64 -2.79
CA ILE A 415 -13.18 -18.15 -1.53
C ILE A 415 -12.01 -19.02 -1.12
N ARG A 416 -10.85 -18.42 -0.95
CA ARG A 416 -9.68 -19.09 -0.39
C ARG A 416 -9.20 -18.34 0.82
N THR A 417 -9.10 -19.03 1.94
CA THR A 417 -8.61 -18.51 3.22
C THR A 417 -7.55 -19.43 3.78
N MET A 418 -6.62 -18.89 4.57
CA MET A 418 -5.53 -19.60 5.23
C MET A 418 -5.44 -19.19 6.69
N GLU A 419 -4.86 -20.06 7.54
CA GLU A 419 -4.72 -19.85 9.00
C GLU A 419 -3.25 -19.70 9.38
#